data_c12863dda47cd95f899ab7ffa45c30b9
#
_entry.id   c12863dda47cd95f899ab7ffa45c30b9
#
_cell.length_a   1.000
_cell.length_b   1.000
_cell.length_c   1.000
_cell.angle_alpha   90.00
_cell.angle_beta   90.00
_cell.angle_gamma   90.00
#
_symmetry.space_group_name_H-M   'P 1'
#
loop_
_entity.id
_entity.type
_entity.pdbx_description
1 polymer ?
#
loop_
_entity_poly.entity_id
_entity_poly.type
_entity_poly.pdbx_seq_one_letter_code
_entity_poly.pdbx_strand_id
1 'polypeptide(L)'
;MESIILWTFEGGYLFQHVATLFQILKMQKKQNSECVSLETNILFLIGAISRLFWIRSSSLSELKITYIELLLGFSTLGYAIYLYQKNKVRNFLLNEIKLPIYLKLYVLLPFITILSFFFNPGDTYFSDQIFVSLGIFAESIGLLPQLYIIRKSKDSGDLSELYVVFLALARFFRLFFWITMFIAGSRYFSLIIADIIHCIALSNFVYNVIKNWSGKGLPTSFAELQGNTNKKMF
;
A
#
# COMPACT_ATOMS: atom_id res chain seq x y z
N MET A 1 -10.99 -23.50 8.83
CA MET A 1 -10.25 -23.07 7.62
C MET A 1 -10.67 -21.65 7.20
N GLU A 2 -11.97 -21.37 7.11
CA GLU A 2 -12.50 -20.03 6.74
C GLU A 2 -11.98 -18.90 7.61
N SER A 3 -11.92 -19.05 8.94
CA SER A 3 -11.41 -18.02 9.84
C SER A 3 -9.95 -17.65 9.57
N ILE A 4 -9.09 -18.62 9.25
CA ILE A 4 -7.67 -18.36 8.93
C ILE A 4 -7.55 -17.56 7.64
N ILE A 5 -8.34 -17.93 6.62
CA ILE A 5 -8.36 -17.23 5.33
C ILE A 5 -8.75 -15.76 5.52
N LEU A 6 -9.80 -15.52 6.31
CA LEU A 6 -10.25 -14.16 6.60
C LEU A 6 -9.21 -13.33 7.36
N TRP A 7 -8.56 -13.91 8.36
CA TRP A 7 -7.51 -13.21 9.12
C TRP A 7 -6.27 -12.90 8.27
N THR A 8 -5.92 -13.75 7.29
CA THR A 8 -4.83 -13.43 6.38
C THR A 8 -5.18 -12.29 5.43
N PHE A 9 -6.42 -12.23 4.96
CA PHE A 9 -6.92 -11.12 4.14
C PHE A 9 -6.88 -9.80 4.90
N GLU A 10 -7.54 -9.75 6.06
CA GLU A 10 -7.61 -8.54 6.90
C GLU A 10 -6.21 -8.13 7.42
N GLY A 11 -5.38 -9.10 7.80
CA GLY A 11 -4.00 -8.86 8.22
C GLY A 11 -3.18 -8.16 7.15
N GLY A 12 -3.34 -8.54 5.88
CA GLY A 12 -2.68 -7.89 4.76
C GLY A 12 -3.03 -6.39 4.69
N TYR A 13 -4.29 -6.04 4.83
CA TYR A 13 -4.71 -4.63 4.79
C TYR A 13 -4.33 -3.85 6.05
N LEU A 14 -4.39 -4.46 7.22
CA LEU A 14 -3.90 -3.84 8.45
C LEU A 14 -2.42 -3.47 8.35
N PHE A 15 -1.57 -4.35 7.83
CA PHE A 15 -0.16 -4.02 7.58
C PHE A 15 0.01 -2.90 6.55
N GLN A 16 -0.84 -2.81 5.54
CA GLN A 16 -0.83 -1.70 4.57
C GLN A 16 -1.18 -0.37 5.24
N HIS A 17 -2.15 -0.35 6.17
CA HIS A 17 -2.49 0.86 6.93
C HIS A 17 -1.37 1.27 7.88
N VAL A 18 -0.72 0.31 8.56
CA VAL A 18 0.47 0.58 9.38
C VAL A 18 1.59 1.18 8.52
N ALA A 19 1.83 0.66 7.31
CA ALA A 19 2.77 1.26 6.37
C ALA A 19 2.39 2.73 6.06
N THR A 20 1.12 3.00 5.75
CA THR A 20 0.64 4.36 5.49
C THR A 20 0.82 5.29 6.70
N LEU A 21 0.66 4.78 7.93
CA LEU A 21 0.94 5.55 9.15
C LEU A 21 2.41 5.96 9.26
N PHE A 22 3.37 5.08 8.92
CA PHE A 22 4.78 5.47 8.87
C PHE A 22 5.06 6.55 7.83
N GLN A 23 4.36 6.51 6.70
CA GLN A 23 4.44 7.56 5.69
C GLN A 23 3.89 8.90 6.22
N ILE A 24 2.77 8.89 6.94
CA ILE A 24 2.18 10.06 7.59
C ILE A 24 3.14 10.64 8.64
N LEU A 25 3.68 9.79 9.52
CA LEU A 25 4.65 10.21 10.54
C LEU A 25 5.89 10.85 9.91
N LYS A 26 6.38 10.30 8.80
CA LYS A 26 7.49 10.89 8.06
C LYS A 26 7.16 12.29 7.53
N MET A 27 5.99 12.45 6.91
CA MET A 27 5.54 13.76 6.40
C MET A 27 5.34 14.79 7.52
N GLN A 28 4.87 14.36 8.69
CA GLN A 28 4.71 15.23 9.86
C GLN A 28 6.07 15.64 10.46
N LYS A 29 6.98 14.66 10.67
CA LYS A 29 8.31 14.91 11.28
C LYS A 29 9.17 15.82 10.39
N LYS A 30 9.23 15.57 9.09
CA LYS A 30 10.06 16.33 8.14
C LYS A 30 9.36 17.56 7.58
N GLN A 31 8.05 17.64 7.75
CA GLN A 31 7.21 18.69 7.16
C GLN A 31 7.43 18.85 5.64
N ASN A 32 7.78 17.74 4.97
CA ASN A 32 8.14 17.69 3.58
C ASN A 32 7.43 16.51 2.89
N SER A 33 7.08 16.65 1.61
CA SER A 33 6.42 15.64 0.77
C SER A 33 7.37 14.95 -0.24
N GLU A 34 8.66 15.34 -0.28
CA GLU A 34 9.60 14.89 -1.33
C GLU A 34 9.75 13.37 -1.47
N CYS A 35 9.57 12.63 -0.39
CA CYS A 35 9.74 11.18 -0.38
C CYS A 35 8.42 10.41 -0.48
N VAL A 36 7.33 11.07 -0.82
CA VAL A 36 5.98 10.49 -0.88
C VAL A 36 5.37 10.70 -2.25
N SER A 37 4.78 9.66 -2.81
CA SER A 37 4.04 9.73 -4.07
C SER A 37 2.56 10.02 -3.82
N LEU A 38 2.06 11.10 -4.39
CA LEU A 38 0.63 11.39 -4.42
C LEU A 38 -0.12 10.34 -5.24
N GLU A 39 0.46 9.96 -6.38
CA GLU A 39 -0.11 8.98 -7.31
C GLU A 39 -0.35 7.63 -6.61
N THR A 40 0.61 7.17 -5.81
CA THR A 40 0.46 5.94 -5.03
C THR A 40 -0.69 6.02 -4.04
N ASN A 41 -0.79 7.10 -3.27
CA ASN A 41 -1.86 7.26 -2.28
C ASN A 41 -3.24 7.34 -2.96
N ILE A 42 -3.36 8.02 -4.10
CA ILE A 42 -4.61 8.08 -4.87
C ILE A 42 -4.97 6.70 -5.43
N LEU A 43 -4.00 5.96 -5.99
CA LEU A 43 -4.27 4.62 -6.52
C LEU A 43 -4.64 3.63 -5.41
N PHE A 44 -4.04 3.72 -4.23
CA PHE A 44 -4.44 2.94 -3.06
C PHE A 44 -5.86 3.31 -2.58
N LEU A 45 -6.23 4.58 -2.64
CA LEU A 45 -7.58 5.03 -2.32
C LEU A 45 -8.60 4.47 -3.34
N ILE A 46 -8.27 4.48 -4.64
CA ILE A 46 -9.09 3.85 -5.68
C ILE A 46 -9.21 2.35 -5.43
N GLY A 47 -8.14 1.68 -5.02
CA GLY A 47 -8.16 0.28 -4.62
C GLY A 47 -9.11 0.02 -3.44
N ALA A 48 -9.07 0.85 -2.41
CA ALA A 48 -9.97 0.75 -1.26
C ALA A 48 -11.44 1.00 -1.65
N ILE A 49 -11.72 1.97 -2.54
CA ILE A 49 -13.06 2.21 -3.09
C ILE A 49 -13.54 0.99 -3.88
N SER A 50 -12.72 0.45 -4.76
CA SER A 50 -13.04 -0.75 -5.55
C SER A 50 -13.37 -1.94 -4.64
N ARG A 51 -12.62 -2.10 -3.56
CA ARG A 51 -12.85 -3.14 -2.56
C ARG A 51 -14.20 -2.97 -1.85
N LEU A 52 -14.62 -1.75 -1.56
CA LEU A 52 -15.94 -1.49 -0.96
C LEU A 52 -17.08 -2.04 -1.83
N PHE A 53 -17.00 -1.86 -3.15
CA PHE A 53 -18.01 -2.38 -4.08
C PHE A 53 -17.99 -3.92 -4.11
N TRP A 54 -16.81 -4.52 -4.17
CA TRP A 54 -16.69 -5.97 -4.19
C TRP A 54 -17.12 -6.63 -2.88
N ILE A 55 -16.76 -6.09 -1.71
CA ILE A 55 -17.14 -6.65 -0.41
C ILE A 55 -18.65 -6.72 -0.27
N ARG A 56 -19.38 -5.74 -0.77
CA ARG A 56 -20.83 -5.71 -0.73
C ARG A 56 -21.49 -6.93 -1.40
N SER A 57 -20.87 -7.49 -2.44
CA SER A 57 -21.36 -8.67 -3.18
C SER A 57 -20.77 -9.99 -2.66
N SER A 58 -19.89 -9.97 -1.67
CA SER A 58 -19.20 -11.14 -1.12
C SER A 58 -19.66 -11.50 0.30
N SER A 59 -19.35 -12.72 0.74
CA SER A 59 -19.57 -13.18 2.13
C SER A 59 -18.79 -12.35 3.17
N LEU A 60 -17.77 -11.59 2.76
CA LEU A 60 -17.02 -10.67 3.61
C LEU A 60 -17.89 -9.52 4.13
N SER A 61 -19.02 -9.22 3.50
CA SER A 61 -19.99 -8.21 3.95
C SER A 61 -20.57 -8.50 5.34
N GLU A 62 -20.59 -9.76 5.77
CA GLU A 62 -21.06 -10.18 7.09
C GLU A 62 -20.08 -9.84 8.21
N LEU A 63 -18.83 -9.56 7.88
CA LEU A 63 -17.77 -9.26 8.83
C LEU A 63 -17.70 -7.76 9.15
N LYS A 64 -18.09 -7.38 10.34
CA LYS A 64 -17.99 -5.99 10.80
C LYS A 64 -16.55 -5.44 10.77
N ILE A 65 -15.55 -6.31 10.97
CA ILE A 65 -14.14 -5.92 10.99
C ILE A 65 -13.68 -5.38 9.63
N THR A 66 -14.19 -5.91 8.52
CA THR A 66 -13.87 -5.47 7.16
C THR A 66 -14.28 -4.02 6.92
N TYR A 67 -15.45 -3.60 7.43
CA TYR A 67 -15.89 -2.21 7.32
C TYR A 67 -15.08 -1.26 8.21
N ILE A 68 -14.67 -1.71 9.40
CA ILE A 68 -13.79 -0.94 10.29
C ILE A 68 -12.42 -0.75 9.62
N GLU A 69 -11.88 -1.79 9.02
CA GLU A 69 -10.63 -1.77 8.28
C GLU A 69 -10.71 -0.79 7.08
N LEU A 70 -11.79 -0.85 6.29
CA LEU A 70 -12.02 0.09 5.19
C LEU A 70 -12.09 1.53 5.67
N LEU A 71 -12.82 1.80 6.76
CA LEU A 71 -12.91 3.14 7.33
C LEU A 71 -11.53 3.65 7.77
N LEU A 72 -10.73 2.78 8.40
CA LEU A 72 -9.34 3.09 8.75
C LEU A 72 -8.50 3.39 7.50
N GLY A 73 -8.68 2.62 6.43
CA GLY A 73 -8.03 2.82 5.14
C GLY A 73 -8.35 4.16 4.51
N PHE A 74 -9.64 4.50 4.40
CA PHE A 74 -10.07 5.81 3.88
C PHE A 74 -9.52 6.96 4.71
N SER A 75 -9.56 6.83 6.04
CA SER A 75 -9.09 7.86 6.95
C SER A 75 -7.57 8.08 6.83
N THR A 76 -6.77 7.01 6.83
CA THR A 76 -5.31 7.09 6.75
C THR A 76 -4.85 7.58 5.38
N LEU A 77 -5.41 7.06 4.27
CA LEU A 77 -5.07 7.49 2.92
C LEU A 77 -5.53 8.93 2.65
N GLY A 78 -6.76 9.29 3.05
CA GLY A 78 -7.27 10.66 2.93
C GLY A 78 -6.41 11.65 3.70
N TYR A 79 -6.00 11.30 4.92
CA TYR A 79 -5.12 12.14 5.72
C TYR A 79 -3.70 12.25 5.12
N ALA A 80 -3.16 11.17 4.56
CA ALA A 80 -1.89 11.19 3.84
C ALA A 80 -1.92 12.13 2.62
N ILE A 81 -3.01 12.08 1.83
CA ILE A 81 -3.22 12.99 0.68
C ILE A 81 -3.33 14.44 1.14
N TYR A 82 -4.10 14.69 2.20
CA TYR A 82 -4.23 16.04 2.78
C TYR A 82 -2.87 16.60 3.23
N LEU A 83 -2.10 15.81 3.98
CA LEU A 83 -0.76 16.23 4.44
C LEU A 83 0.20 16.47 3.28
N TYR A 84 0.15 15.63 2.25
CA TYR A 84 0.94 15.83 1.04
C TYR A 84 0.64 17.20 0.42
N GLN A 85 -0.63 17.52 0.18
CA GLN A 85 -1.03 18.80 -0.40
C GLN A 85 -0.63 19.97 0.49
N LYS A 86 -0.87 19.89 1.81
CA LYS A 86 -0.49 20.92 2.78
C LYS A 86 1.02 21.18 2.76
N ASN A 87 1.83 20.13 2.77
CA ASN A 87 3.29 20.27 2.76
C ASN A 87 3.80 20.77 1.40
N LYS A 88 3.18 20.38 0.30
CA LYS A 88 3.51 20.87 -1.04
C LYS A 88 3.28 22.36 -1.18
N VAL A 89 2.15 22.87 -0.71
CA VAL A 89 1.85 24.31 -0.73
C VAL A 89 2.87 25.10 0.12
N ARG A 90 3.24 24.56 1.30
CA ARG A 90 4.20 25.20 2.19
C ARG A 90 5.63 25.22 1.63
N ASN A 91 6.02 24.17 0.93
CA ASN A 91 7.38 23.95 0.43
C ASN A 91 7.48 24.13 -1.09
N PHE A 92 6.76 25.09 -1.66
CA PHE A 92 6.67 25.33 -3.10
C PHE A 92 8.04 25.51 -3.79
N LEU A 93 9.07 25.95 -3.05
CA LEU A 93 10.44 26.17 -3.55
C LEU A 93 11.34 24.92 -3.51
N LEU A 94 10.90 23.82 -2.88
CA LEU A 94 11.72 22.61 -2.83
C LEU A 94 11.61 21.83 -4.15
N ASN A 95 12.74 21.31 -4.62
CA ASN A 95 12.82 20.49 -5.82
C ASN A 95 12.12 19.14 -5.61
N GLU A 96 10.85 19.04 -6.00
CA GLU A 96 10.14 17.77 -6.02
C GLU A 96 10.81 16.80 -7.01
N ILE A 97 10.92 15.52 -6.61
CA ILE A 97 11.38 14.47 -7.51
C ILE A 97 10.34 14.31 -8.63
N LYS A 98 10.70 14.73 -9.83
CA LYS A 98 9.80 14.61 -11.00
C LYS A 98 9.62 13.13 -11.37
N LEU A 99 8.39 12.67 -11.32
CA LEU A 99 8.02 11.35 -11.83
C LEU A 99 8.08 11.32 -13.37
N PRO A 100 8.58 10.24 -13.97
CA PRO A 100 8.49 10.03 -15.41
C PRO A 100 7.02 9.91 -15.83
N ILE A 101 6.73 10.23 -17.08
CA ILE A 101 5.35 10.32 -17.62
C ILE A 101 4.58 9.02 -17.40
N TYR A 102 5.23 7.88 -17.60
CA TYR A 102 4.60 6.55 -17.46
C TYR A 102 4.22 6.17 -16.01
N LEU A 103 4.73 6.88 -14.99
CA LEU A 103 4.36 6.69 -13.59
C LEU A 103 3.34 7.72 -13.09
N LYS A 104 2.85 8.61 -13.94
CA LYS A 104 1.85 9.58 -13.56
C LYS A 104 0.45 8.98 -13.56
N LEU A 105 -0.41 9.46 -12.68
CA LEU A 105 -1.77 8.97 -12.45
C LEU A 105 -2.59 8.88 -13.75
N TYR A 106 -2.50 9.89 -14.63
CA TYR A 106 -3.26 9.95 -15.89
C TYR A 106 -2.85 8.88 -16.93
N VAL A 107 -1.68 8.23 -16.76
CA VAL A 107 -1.25 7.08 -17.57
C VAL A 107 -1.57 5.77 -16.85
N LEU A 108 -1.29 5.71 -15.54
CA LEU A 108 -1.48 4.49 -14.77
C LEU A 108 -2.95 4.11 -14.62
N LEU A 109 -3.84 5.08 -14.39
CA LEU A 109 -5.26 4.78 -14.14
C LEU A 109 -5.96 4.16 -15.35
N PRO A 110 -5.86 4.70 -16.59
CA PRO A 110 -6.40 4.02 -17.77
C PRO A 110 -5.79 2.65 -18.00
N PHE A 111 -4.48 2.50 -17.81
CA PHE A 111 -3.78 1.22 -17.96
C PHE A 111 -4.30 0.17 -16.97
N ILE A 112 -4.45 0.52 -15.69
CA ILE A 112 -5.00 -0.33 -14.64
C ILE A 112 -6.44 -0.72 -14.98
N THR A 113 -7.26 0.23 -15.45
CA THR A 113 -8.65 -0.03 -15.84
C THR A 113 -8.72 -1.03 -16.97
N ILE A 114 -7.91 -0.88 -18.02
CA ILE A 114 -7.85 -1.80 -19.16
C ILE A 114 -7.44 -3.20 -18.67
N LEU A 115 -6.38 -3.32 -17.85
CA LEU A 115 -5.97 -4.59 -17.29
C LEU A 115 -7.08 -5.26 -16.47
N SER A 116 -7.86 -4.47 -15.73
CA SER A 116 -8.96 -4.98 -14.90
C SER A 116 -10.08 -5.61 -15.73
N PHE A 117 -10.35 -5.09 -16.92
CA PHE A 117 -11.28 -5.70 -17.86
C PHE A 117 -10.75 -7.02 -18.43
N PHE A 118 -9.46 -7.07 -18.82
CA PHE A 118 -8.87 -8.28 -19.40
C PHE A 118 -8.69 -9.41 -18.39
N PHE A 119 -8.39 -9.08 -17.13
CA PHE A 119 -8.12 -10.05 -16.06
C PHE A 119 -9.27 -10.13 -15.05
N ASN A 120 -10.48 -9.82 -15.48
CA ASN A 120 -11.67 -9.98 -14.65
C ASN A 120 -11.92 -11.48 -14.37
N PRO A 121 -12.01 -11.88 -13.08
CA PRO A 121 -12.27 -13.28 -12.71
C PRO A 121 -13.74 -13.69 -12.88
N GLY A 122 -14.64 -12.77 -13.24
CA GLY A 122 -16.06 -13.04 -13.43
C GLY A 122 -16.38 -13.72 -14.75
N ASP A 123 -17.53 -14.41 -14.80
CA ASP A 123 -18.00 -15.10 -15.99
C ASP A 123 -18.41 -14.15 -17.15
N THR A 124 -18.62 -12.88 -16.83
CA THR A 124 -18.97 -11.85 -17.81
C THR A 124 -18.02 -10.65 -17.72
N TYR A 125 -17.81 -9.95 -18.85
CA TYR A 125 -16.92 -8.78 -18.90
C TYR A 125 -17.34 -7.62 -17.98
N PHE A 126 -18.61 -7.54 -17.60
CA PHE A 126 -19.19 -6.50 -16.75
C PHE A 126 -19.70 -7.08 -15.42
N SER A 127 -18.98 -8.00 -14.81
CA SER A 127 -19.33 -8.51 -13.47
C SER A 127 -18.76 -7.58 -12.37
N ASP A 128 -19.38 -7.57 -11.19
CA ASP A 128 -18.87 -6.85 -10.01
C ASP A 128 -17.45 -7.27 -9.62
N GLN A 129 -17.01 -8.43 -10.08
CA GLN A 129 -15.67 -8.94 -9.86
C GLN A 129 -14.58 -8.16 -10.60
N ILE A 130 -14.94 -7.27 -11.53
CA ILE A 130 -14.00 -6.32 -12.13
C ILE A 130 -13.38 -5.41 -11.07
N PHE A 131 -14.15 -5.10 -10.00
CA PHE A 131 -13.64 -4.29 -8.88
C PHE A 131 -12.57 -5.01 -8.08
N VAL A 132 -12.58 -6.37 -8.04
CA VAL A 132 -11.49 -7.14 -7.43
C VAL A 132 -10.19 -6.90 -8.19
N SER A 133 -10.22 -7.09 -9.51
CA SER A 133 -9.06 -6.87 -10.37
C SER A 133 -8.60 -5.42 -10.34
N LEU A 134 -9.54 -4.48 -10.39
CA LEU A 134 -9.23 -3.04 -10.32
C LEU A 134 -8.53 -2.68 -9.00
N GLY A 135 -9.04 -3.19 -7.88
CA GLY A 135 -8.43 -2.99 -6.57
C GLY A 135 -7.01 -3.52 -6.50
N ILE A 136 -6.80 -4.77 -6.93
CA ILE A 136 -5.50 -5.43 -6.89
C ILE A 136 -4.49 -4.75 -7.81
N PHE A 137 -4.87 -4.43 -9.05
CA PHE A 137 -3.97 -3.74 -9.98
C PHE A 137 -3.69 -2.29 -9.56
N ALA A 138 -4.69 -1.58 -9.00
CA ALA A 138 -4.49 -0.24 -8.48
C ALA A 138 -3.46 -0.23 -7.35
N GLU A 139 -3.53 -1.17 -6.44
CA GLU A 139 -2.58 -1.27 -5.35
C GLU A 139 -1.21 -1.84 -5.79
N SER A 140 -1.18 -2.75 -6.76
CA SER A 140 0.06 -3.36 -7.23
C SER A 140 0.87 -2.41 -8.11
N ILE A 141 0.26 -1.86 -9.14
CA ILE A 141 0.90 -0.91 -10.06
C ILE A 141 1.08 0.45 -9.39
N GLY A 142 0.11 0.83 -8.56
CA GLY A 142 0.13 2.09 -7.81
C GLY A 142 1.30 2.23 -6.85
N LEU A 143 1.98 1.14 -6.49
CA LEU A 143 3.20 1.21 -5.68
C LEU A 143 4.42 1.70 -6.47
N LEU A 144 4.48 1.50 -7.79
CA LEU A 144 5.65 1.82 -8.61
C LEU A 144 6.11 3.28 -8.48
N PRO A 145 5.23 4.30 -8.49
CA PRO A 145 5.63 5.69 -8.27
C PRO A 145 6.35 5.90 -6.93
N GLN A 146 5.87 5.28 -5.86
CA GLN A 146 6.48 5.39 -4.54
C GLN A 146 7.86 4.73 -4.49
N LEU A 147 8.02 3.53 -5.05
CA LEU A 147 9.30 2.85 -5.14
C LEU A 147 10.33 3.65 -5.97
N TYR A 148 9.88 4.28 -7.06
CA TYR A 148 10.72 5.15 -7.85
C TYR A 148 11.23 6.36 -7.03
N ILE A 149 10.34 7.00 -6.27
CA ILE A 149 10.72 8.13 -5.41
C ILE A 149 11.70 7.69 -4.33
N ILE A 150 11.43 6.59 -3.61
CA ILE A 150 12.31 6.05 -2.58
C ILE A 150 13.70 5.74 -3.16
N ARG A 151 13.76 5.13 -4.35
CA ARG A 151 15.04 4.79 -5.01
C ARG A 151 15.83 6.04 -5.42
N LYS A 152 15.13 7.09 -5.83
CA LYS A 152 15.78 8.32 -6.32
C LYS A 152 16.08 9.32 -5.19
N SER A 153 15.35 9.24 -4.08
CA SER A 153 15.60 10.07 -2.92
C SER A 153 16.89 9.60 -2.24
N LYS A 154 17.80 10.53 -1.97
CA LYS A 154 19.00 10.26 -1.16
C LYS A 154 18.69 10.08 0.32
N ASP A 155 17.46 10.31 0.72
CA ASP A 155 16.99 10.34 2.08
C ASP A 155 16.22 9.03 2.41
N SER A 156 16.96 7.93 2.50
CA SER A 156 16.49 6.67 3.05
C SER A 156 16.54 6.72 4.58
N GLY A 157 15.61 7.46 5.19
CA GLY A 157 15.48 7.44 6.65
C GLY A 157 14.69 6.21 7.12
N ASP A 158 14.88 5.81 8.39
CA ASP A 158 14.28 4.63 9.04
C ASP A 158 12.76 4.49 8.80
N LEU A 159 12.01 5.59 8.79
CA LEU A 159 10.56 5.57 8.54
C LEU A 159 10.20 5.14 7.11
N SER A 160 11.05 5.42 6.11
CA SER A 160 10.84 4.91 4.74
C SER A 160 11.14 3.43 4.64
N GLU A 161 12.13 2.95 5.37
CA GLU A 161 12.48 1.53 5.44
C GLU A 161 11.34 0.74 6.10
N LEU A 162 10.80 1.23 7.22
CA LEU A 162 9.63 0.64 7.88
C LEU A 162 8.41 0.61 6.97
N TYR A 163 8.13 1.70 6.24
CA TYR A 163 7.06 1.73 5.25
C TYR A 163 7.16 0.58 4.25
N VAL A 164 8.36 0.37 3.66
CA VAL A 164 8.59 -0.70 2.67
C VAL A 164 8.43 -2.09 3.30
N VAL A 165 8.95 -2.31 4.50
CA VAL A 165 8.84 -3.60 5.20
C VAL A 165 7.38 -3.96 5.49
N PHE A 166 6.62 -3.03 6.07
CA PHE A 166 5.20 -3.28 6.37
C PHE A 166 4.36 -3.47 5.11
N LEU A 167 4.72 -2.78 4.02
CA LEU A 167 4.07 -2.98 2.74
C LEU A 167 4.38 -4.35 2.14
N ALA A 168 5.62 -4.83 2.28
CA ALA A 168 6.00 -6.17 1.86
C ALA A 168 5.28 -7.25 2.68
N LEU A 169 5.15 -7.08 4.00
CA LEU A 169 4.34 -7.95 4.84
C LEU A 169 2.87 -7.97 4.41
N ALA A 170 2.30 -6.80 4.12
CA ALA A 170 0.94 -6.68 3.60
C ALA A 170 0.74 -7.54 2.33
N ARG A 171 1.70 -7.48 1.40
CA ARG A 171 1.65 -8.26 0.16
C ARG A 171 1.85 -9.75 0.38
N PHE A 172 2.73 -10.13 1.29
CA PHE A 172 2.93 -11.53 1.65
C PHE A 172 1.64 -12.16 2.21
N PHE A 173 0.94 -11.47 3.13
CA PHE A 173 -0.33 -11.95 3.67
C PHE A 173 -1.41 -12.06 2.59
N ARG A 174 -1.49 -11.11 1.66
CA ARG A 174 -2.44 -11.16 0.54
C ARG A 174 -2.13 -12.28 -0.43
N LEU A 175 -0.86 -12.48 -0.77
CA LEU A 175 -0.45 -13.60 -1.62
C LEU A 175 -0.84 -14.94 -0.99
N PHE A 176 -0.62 -15.09 0.32
CA PHE A 176 -1.02 -16.28 1.05
C PHE A 176 -2.54 -16.47 1.03
N PHE A 177 -3.33 -15.41 1.19
CA PHE A 177 -4.78 -15.45 1.03
C PHE A 177 -5.20 -15.96 -0.35
N TRP A 178 -4.66 -15.42 -1.44
CA TRP A 178 -5.01 -15.83 -2.79
C TRP A 178 -4.61 -17.28 -3.10
N ILE A 179 -3.45 -17.73 -2.62
CA ILE A 179 -3.02 -19.13 -2.75
C ILE A 179 -4.00 -20.06 -2.02
N THR A 180 -4.42 -19.68 -0.80
CA THR A 180 -5.38 -20.49 -0.03
C THR A 180 -6.74 -20.55 -0.72
N MET A 181 -7.22 -19.42 -1.28
CA MET A 181 -8.46 -19.37 -2.07
C MET A 181 -8.36 -20.22 -3.34
N PHE A 182 -7.21 -20.22 -4.00
CA PHE A 182 -6.98 -21.08 -5.17
C PHE A 182 -7.04 -22.57 -4.82
N ILE A 183 -6.41 -22.98 -3.70
CA ILE A 183 -6.48 -24.37 -3.18
C ILE A 183 -7.92 -24.74 -2.82
N ALA A 184 -8.71 -23.79 -2.33
CA ALA A 184 -10.14 -23.95 -2.03
C ALA A 184 -11.03 -24.04 -3.29
N GLY A 185 -10.45 -23.97 -4.50
CA GLY A 185 -11.16 -24.13 -5.78
C GLY A 185 -11.57 -22.82 -6.46
N SER A 186 -11.17 -21.67 -5.94
CA SER A 186 -11.45 -20.37 -6.55
C SER A 186 -10.48 -20.08 -7.72
N ARG A 187 -11.02 -19.62 -8.87
CA ARG A 187 -10.22 -19.43 -10.10
C ARG A 187 -9.55 -18.05 -10.19
N TYR A 188 -8.85 -17.60 -9.13
CA TYR A 188 -8.19 -16.29 -9.08
C TYR A 188 -6.70 -16.32 -9.49
N PHE A 189 -6.34 -17.14 -10.48
CA PHE A 189 -4.93 -17.36 -10.87
C PHE A 189 -4.23 -16.07 -11.35
N SER A 190 -4.93 -15.22 -12.10
CA SER A 190 -4.38 -13.94 -12.57
C SER A 190 -4.01 -13.00 -11.42
N LEU A 191 -4.77 -13.03 -10.32
CA LEU A 191 -4.51 -12.19 -9.14
C LEU A 191 -3.31 -12.69 -8.35
N ILE A 192 -3.10 -14.01 -8.28
CA ILE A 192 -1.89 -14.60 -7.69
C ILE A 192 -0.65 -14.15 -8.45
N ILE A 193 -0.68 -14.20 -9.78
CA ILE A 193 0.44 -13.74 -10.62
C ILE A 193 0.73 -12.27 -10.38
N ALA A 194 -0.29 -11.42 -10.31
CA ALA A 194 -0.12 -9.98 -10.04
C ALA A 194 0.56 -9.73 -8.68
N ASP A 195 0.14 -10.42 -7.63
CA ASP A 195 0.77 -10.28 -6.31
C ASP A 195 2.17 -10.91 -6.24
N ILE A 196 2.46 -11.98 -6.97
CA ILE A 196 3.83 -12.54 -7.09
C ILE A 196 4.77 -11.51 -7.75
N ILE A 197 4.36 -10.91 -8.88
CA ILE A 197 5.16 -9.88 -9.56
C ILE A 197 5.44 -8.73 -8.61
N HIS A 198 4.44 -8.35 -7.82
CA HIS A 198 4.57 -7.29 -6.84
C HIS A 198 5.56 -7.65 -5.71
N CYS A 199 5.46 -8.87 -5.16
CA CYS A 199 6.42 -9.36 -4.15
C CYS A 199 7.85 -9.38 -4.71
N ILE A 200 8.05 -9.78 -5.96
CA ILE A 200 9.36 -9.74 -6.63
C ILE A 200 9.85 -8.30 -6.75
N ALA A 201 8.99 -7.36 -7.17
CA ALA A 201 9.37 -5.95 -7.27
C ALA A 201 9.78 -5.34 -5.92
N LEU A 202 9.13 -5.76 -4.83
CA LEU A 202 9.47 -5.33 -3.47
C LEU A 202 10.72 -6.02 -2.90
N SER A 203 11.01 -7.26 -3.31
CA SER A 203 12.05 -8.09 -2.71
C SER A 203 13.42 -7.40 -2.70
N ASN A 204 13.78 -6.72 -3.77
CA ASN A 204 15.05 -5.99 -3.86
C ASN A 204 15.14 -4.83 -2.86
N PHE A 205 14.03 -4.13 -2.62
CA PHE A 205 13.97 -3.06 -1.61
C PHE A 205 14.08 -3.63 -0.19
N VAL A 206 13.34 -4.70 0.10
CA VAL A 206 13.37 -5.38 1.40
C VAL A 206 14.78 -5.93 1.68
N TYR A 207 15.42 -6.56 0.68
CA TYR A 207 16.79 -7.03 0.82
C TYR A 207 17.76 -5.90 1.21
N ASN A 208 17.68 -4.75 0.53
CA ASN A 208 18.52 -3.61 0.86
C ASN A 208 18.25 -3.06 2.27
N VAL A 209 16.97 -3.03 2.71
CA VAL A 209 16.61 -2.62 4.06
C VAL A 209 17.20 -3.58 5.10
N ILE A 210 17.03 -4.89 4.93
CA ILE A 210 17.57 -5.90 5.84
C ILE A 210 19.10 -5.81 5.91
N LYS A 211 19.77 -5.63 4.75
CA LYS A 211 21.21 -5.45 4.69
C LYS A 211 21.65 -4.19 5.45
N ASN A 212 20.92 -3.09 5.33
CA ASN A 212 21.21 -1.87 6.07
C ASN A 212 21.07 -2.06 7.58
N TRP A 213 20.01 -2.76 8.02
CA TRP A 213 19.77 -3.05 9.44
C TRP A 213 20.80 -4.02 10.00
N SER A 214 21.25 -5.01 9.25
CA SER A 214 22.31 -5.93 9.67
C SER A 214 23.65 -5.23 9.89
N GLY A 215 23.93 -4.15 9.15
CA GLY A 215 25.16 -3.37 9.27
C GLY A 215 25.11 -2.24 10.31
N LYS A 216 23.93 -1.71 10.65
CA LYS A 216 23.75 -0.54 11.53
C LYS A 216 23.04 -0.84 12.85
N GLY A 217 22.54 -2.06 13.06
CA GLY A 217 21.58 -2.38 14.13
C GLY A 217 20.15 -1.98 13.76
N LEU A 218 19.19 -2.45 14.58
CA LEU A 218 17.75 -2.11 14.42
C LEU A 218 17.54 -0.60 14.41
N PRO A 219 16.56 -0.09 13.61
CA PRO A 219 16.30 1.35 13.51
C PRO A 219 16.08 1.98 14.89
N THR A 220 16.82 3.04 15.16
CA THR A 220 16.73 3.81 16.41
C THR A 220 15.39 4.53 16.58
N SER A 221 14.58 4.60 15.52
CA SER A 221 13.25 5.23 15.53
C SER A 221 12.29 4.60 16.55
N PHE A 222 12.38 3.30 16.83
CA PHE A 222 11.63 2.68 17.93
C PHE A 222 12.12 3.11 19.32
N ALA A 223 13.42 3.30 19.48
CA ALA A 223 14.01 3.81 20.73
C ALA A 223 13.71 5.30 20.93
N GLU A 224 13.68 6.11 19.86
CA GLU A 224 13.32 7.53 19.93
C GLU A 224 11.83 7.76 20.21
N LEU A 225 10.94 6.90 19.75
CA LEU A 225 9.51 6.95 20.11
C LEU A 225 9.29 6.68 21.59
N GLN A 226 10.09 5.78 22.21
CA GLN A 226 10.06 5.54 23.65
C GLN A 226 10.77 6.62 24.47
N GLY A 227 11.87 7.18 23.97
CA GLY A 227 12.66 8.19 24.68
C GLY A 227 12.02 9.58 24.78
N ASN A 228 11.14 9.94 23.84
CA ASN A 228 10.49 11.27 23.84
C ASN A 228 9.26 11.35 24.77
N THR A 229 8.70 10.24 25.19
CA THR A 229 7.64 10.20 26.22
C THR A 229 8.18 10.55 27.61
N ASN A 230 9.44 10.24 27.90
CA ASN A 230 10.04 10.52 29.21
C ASN A 230 10.61 11.95 29.35
N LYS A 231 10.81 12.70 28.26
CA LYS A 231 11.33 14.09 28.34
C LYS A 231 10.25 15.18 28.45
N LYS A 232 8.97 14.84 28.40
CA LYS A 232 7.86 15.81 28.55
C LYS A 232 7.16 15.75 29.90
N MET A 233 7.70 15.03 30.87
CA MET A 233 7.16 14.95 32.24
C MET A 233 8.07 15.60 33.32
N PHE A 234 8.89 16.61 32.92
CA PHE A 234 9.56 17.49 33.90
C PHE A 234 9.47 18.92 33.44
#